data_f970feb18b00fdbddfc051d26c9a9c16
#
_entry.id   f970feb18b00fdbddfc051d26c9a9c16
#
_cell.length_a   1.000
_cell.length_b   1.000
_cell.length_c   1.000
_cell.angle_alpha   90.00
_cell.angle_beta   90.00
_cell.angle_gamma   90.00
#
_symmetry.space_group_name_H-M   'P 1'
#
loop_
_entity.id
_entity.type
_entity.pdbx_description
1 polymer ?
#
loop_
_entity_poly.entity_id
_entity_poly.type
_entity_poly.pdbx_seq_one_letter_code
_entity_poly.pdbx_strand_id
1 'polypeptide(L)'
;MQTKNVLNIFPSFLIGIALLILPSISFAGGHSLDELIAAAQKEGEVATYWHSSRMGKKVAKAFEKKYGVKVLATKMKDSEMTERIVREVSSGNVIVDLVGYDDGPMLDTVLTPQGFVENYVPPFLINNIPSNSRDPLIYLWQPFVFGYNSETYGDNCPIKSLWQLTEKEWSGRFHMWDPRIASSMLQMFSAMEDRSEDLVASYKKHYGKDLKLTEANAGLEFVKRLAANKPVLYNEDYEIAVSVGTRGQDKAPIGIYSLGRHRENKKKNLALALCDVHPFKGLNQPTYMQIVKGAPHPNAAKLLAYYVLTQEGANPWVGVVGAYSSNSSLGS
;
A
#
# COMPACT_ATOMS: atom_id res chain seq x y z
N MET A 1 -21.82 97.40 10.95
CA MET A 1 -20.68 97.55 10.01
C MET A 1 -20.63 96.34 9.12
N GLN A 2 -20.97 96.53 7.86
CA GLN A 2 -21.14 95.42 6.88
C GLN A 2 -19.78 95.00 6.35
N THR A 3 -19.58 93.71 6.18
CA THR A 3 -18.52 93.18 5.29
C THR A 3 -19.14 92.15 4.36
N LYS A 4 -18.96 92.39 3.09
CA LYS A 4 -19.55 91.69 1.95
C LYS A 4 -18.91 90.32 1.73
N ASN A 5 -19.75 89.32 1.52
CA ASN A 5 -19.39 88.01 0.98
C ASN A 5 -19.03 88.14 -0.53
N VAL A 6 -17.87 87.58 -0.90
CA VAL A 6 -17.52 87.33 -2.31
C VAL A 6 -17.61 85.86 -2.56
N LEU A 7 -18.55 85.44 -3.37
CA LEU A 7 -18.80 84.07 -3.79
C LEU A 7 -17.88 83.75 -5.02
N ASN A 8 -16.90 82.83 -4.82
CA ASN A 8 -16.11 82.32 -5.92
C ASN A 8 -16.64 80.97 -6.34
N ILE A 9 -17.21 80.88 -7.54
CA ILE A 9 -17.71 79.63 -8.16
C ILE A 9 -16.55 79.04 -8.95
N PHE A 10 -16.07 77.86 -8.57
CA PHE A 10 -15.22 76.98 -9.36
C PHE A 10 -16.05 75.88 -10.02
N PRO A 11 -15.82 75.58 -11.31
CA PRO A 11 -16.58 74.49 -11.95
C PRO A 11 -15.96 73.15 -11.57
N SER A 12 -16.81 72.27 -11.02
CA SER A 12 -16.47 70.89 -10.71
C SER A 12 -16.31 70.06 -11.99
N PHE A 13 -15.08 69.68 -12.31
CA PHE A 13 -14.81 68.62 -13.30
C PHE A 13 -15.07 67.27 -12.66
N LEU A 14 -16.17 66.60 -13.03
CA LEU A 14 -16.43 65.21 -12.73
C LEU A 14 -15.57 64.35 -13.65
N ILE A 15 -14.46 63.83 -13.12
CA ILE A 15 -13.71 62.72 -13.75
C ILE A 15 -14.44 61.43 -13.40
N GLY A 16 -15.21 60.92 -14.34
CA GLY A 16 -15.81 59.59 -14.24
C GLY A 16 -14.74 58.50 -14.32
N ILE A 17 -14.37 57.94 -13.20
CA ILE A 17 -13.55 56.69 -13.17
C ILE A 17 -14.50 55.55 -13.56
N ALA A 18 -14.43 55.13 -14.82
CA ALA A 18 -15.02 53.90 -15.27
C ALA A 18 -14.26 52.73 -14.63
N LEU A 19 -14.82 52.13 -13.56
CA LEU A 19 -14.34 50.92 -12.98
C LEU A 19 -14.64 49.79 -13.97
N LEU A 20 -13.66 49.38 -14.74
CA LEU A 20 -13.69 48.14 -15.53
C LEU A 20 -13.72 46.96 -14.56
N ILE A 21 -14.90 46.50 -14.23
CA ILE A 21 -15.10 45.19 -13.57
C ILE A 21 -14.78 44.15 -14.62
N LEU A 22 -13.53 43.69 -14.63
CA LEU A 22 -13.15 42.45 -15.29
C LEU A 22 -13.84 41.33 -14.53
N PRO A 23 -14.63 40.48 -15.19
CA PRO A 23 -15.17 39.30 -14.54
C PRO A 23 -13.98 38.45 -14.11
N SER A 24 -13.82 38.30 -12.80
CA SER A 24 -12.95 37.26 -12.23
C SER A 24 -13.55 35.93 -12.64
N ILE A 25 -13.08 35.35 -13.75
CA ILE A 25 -13.34 33.98 -14.10
C ILE A 25 -12.60 33.16 -13.04
N SER A 26 -13.30 32.82 -11.97
CA SER A 26 -12.89 31.76 -11.04
C SER A 26 -12.91 30.47 -11.83
N PHE A 27 -11.79 30.15 -12.44
CA PHE A 27 -11.52 28.78 -12.82
C PHE A 27 -11.43 27.98 -11.52
N ALA A 28 -12.47 27.23 -11.20
CA ALA A 28 -12.36 26.03 -10.38
C ALA A 28 -11.52 25.03 -11.21
N GLY A 29 -10.24 25.34 -11.40
CA GLY A 29 -9.33 24.64 -12.27
C GLY A 29 -8.65 23.51 -11.51
N GLY A 30 -9.18 22.31 -11.61
CA GLY A 30 -8.30 21.16 -11.57
C GLY A 30 -7.33 21.28 -12.75
N HIS A 31 -6.02 21.32 -12.48
CA HIS A 31 -5.00 21.32 -13.54
C HIS A 31 -5.26 20.15 -14.51
N SER A 32 -5.14 20.40 -15.81
CA SER A 32 -5.20 19.35 -16.81
C SER A 32 -4.01 18.40 -16.63
N LEU A 33 -4.11 17.18 -17.16
CA LEU A 33 -2.97 16.26 -17.13
C LEU A 33 -1.75 16.84 -17.85
N ASP A 34 -1.96 17.57 -18.93
CA ASP A 34 -0.88 18.21 -19.68
C ASP A 34 -0.18 19.32 -18.88
N GLU A 35 -0.93 20.10 -18.11
CA GLU A 35 -0.35 21.09 -17.19
C GLU A 35 0.46 20.41 -16.07
N LEU A 36 -0.02 19.29 -15.52
CA LEU A 36 0.72 18.52 -14.54
C LEU A 36 2.01 17.95 -15.15
N ILE A 37 1.95 17.42 -16.37
CA ILE A 37 3.13 16.92 -17.09
C ILE A 37 4.15 18.06 -17.29
N ALA A 38 3.73 19.21 -17.77
CA ALA A 38 4.62 20.35 -17.98
C ALA A 38 5.25 20.87 -16.69
N ALA A 39 4.48 20.92 -15.58
CA ALA A 39 5.00 21.30 -14.27
C ALA A 39 6.01 20.28 -13.73
N ALA A 40 5.74 18.99 -13.85
CA ALA A 40 6.65 17.92 -13.45
C ALA A 40 7.95 17.93 -14.28
N GLN A 41 7.85 18.18 -15.59
CA GLN A 41 9.03 18.32 -16.48
C GLN A 41 9.90 19.51 -16.09
N LYS A 42 9.29 20.60 -15.62
CA LYS A 42 10.02 21.77 -15.12
C LYS A 42 10.75 21.46 -13.80
N GLU A 43 10.20 20.61 -12.95
CA GLU A 43 10.85 20.12 -11.73
C GLU A 43 12.00 19.14 -12.06
N GLY A 44 11.88 18.36 -13.12
CA GLY A 44 12.93 17.55 -13.74
C GLY A 44 13.19 16.20 -13.08
N GLU A 45 12.89 16.06 -11.79
CA GLU A 45 13.09 14.80 -11.06
C GLU A 45 12.06 14.57 -9.96
N VAL A 46 12.01 13.34 -9.45
CA VAL A 46 11.24 12.94 -8.27
C VAL A 46 12.01 11.89 -7.46
N ALA A 47 12.17 12.14 -6.16
CA ALA A 47 12.80 11.21 -5.24
C ALA A 47 11.75 10.33 -4.55
N THR A 48 12.01 9.03 -4.44
CA THR A 48 11.07 8.10 -3.83
C THR A 48 11.72 7.16 -2.83
N TYR A 49 11.01 6.89 -1.71
CA TYR A 49 11.27 5.76 -0.84
C TYR A 49 10.22 4.68 -1.10
N TRP A 50 10.67 3.43 -1.31
CA TRP A 50 9.77 2.37 -1.73
C TRP A 50 10.19 1.02 -1.15
N HIS A 51 9.22 0.23 -0.68
CA HIS A 51 9.48 -1.13 -0.19
C HIS A 51 9.99 -2.08 -1.28
N SER A 52 9.70 -1.81 -2.55
CA SER A 52 10.02 -2.68 -3.68
C SER A 52 11.09 -2.11 -4.61
N SER A 53 12.09 -2.92 -4.93
CA SER A 53 13.11 -2.57 -5.95
C SER A 53 12.53 -2.39 -7.37
N ARG A 54 11.26 -2.75 -7.61
CA ARG A 54 10.61 -2.58 -8.92
C ARG A 54 10.43 -1.12 -9.28
N MET A 55 10.22 -0.25 -8.28
CA MET A 55 10.17 1.20 -8.51
C MET A 55 11.40 1.67 -9.29
N GLY A 56 12.61 1.45 -8.78
CA GLY A 56 13.83 1.88 -9.45
C GLY A 56 14.19 1.09 -10.72
N LYS A 57 13.92 -0.24 -10.74
CA LYS A 57 14.36 -1.10 -11.85
C LYS A 57 13.45 -1.06 -13.09
N LYS A 58 12.15 -0.81 -12.91
CA LYS A 58 11.15 -0.92 -13.98
C LYS A 58 10.33 0.35 -14.15
N VAL A 59 9.69 0.82 -13.07
CA VAL A 59 8.79 1.99 -13.13
C VAL A 59 9.57 3.25 -13.46
N ALA A 60 10.66 3.51 -12.76
CA ALA A 60 11.51 4.67 -12.98
C ALA A 60 11.93 4.82 -14.44
N LYS A 61 12.47 3.76 -15.05
CA LYS A 61 12.93 3.78 -16.44
C LYS A 61 11.80 4.05 -17.45
N ALA A 62 10.62 3.45 -17.22
CA ALA A 62 9.49 3.64 -18.11
C ALA A 62 8.89 5.05 -17.95
N PHE A 63 8.78 5.53 -16.72
CA PHE A 63 8.33 6.89 -16.41
C PHE A 63 9.26 7.96 -17.01
N GLU A 64 10.56 7.83 -16.80
CA GLU A 64 11.58 8.73 -17.33
C GLU A 64 11.56 8.77 -18.87
N LYS A 65 11.43 7.58 -19.52
CA LYS A 65 11.29 7.49 -20.97
C LYS A 65 10.04 8.20 -21.48
N LYS A 66 8.94 8.12 -20.75
CA LYS A 66 7.63 8.65 -21.16
C LYS A 66 7.51 10.15 -20.95
N TYR A 67 7.97 10.64 -19.80
CA TYR A 67 7.74 12.02 -19.37
C TYR A 67 9.00 12.89 -19.33
N GLY A 68 10.19 12.32 -19.47
CA GLY A 68 11.45 13.06 -19.35
C GLY A 68 11.79 13.52 -17.92
N VAL A 69 11.08 12.97 -16.91
CA VAL A 69 11.30 13.27 -15.48
C VAL A 69 12.07 12.13 -14.85
N LYS A 70 13.21 12.41 -14.25
CA LYS A 70 14.07 11.41 -13.60
C LYS A 70 13.47 10.91 -12.30
N VAL A 71 13.60 9.60 -12.02
CA VAL A 71 13.15 9.00 -10.75
C VAL A 71 14.35 8.52 -9.93
N LEU A 72 14.54 9.13 -8.76
CA LEU A 72 15.56 8.76 -7.78
C LEU A 72 14.95 7.79 -6.76
N ALA A 73 14.97 6.49 -7.07
CA ALA A 73 14.29 5.50 -6.25
C ALA A 73 15.24 4.83 -5.24
N THR A 74 14.94 4.94 -3.96
CA THR A 74 15.62 4.25 -2.87
C THR A 74 14.73 3.15 -2.30
N LYS A 75 15.21 1.89 -2.33
CA LYS A 75 14.53 0.78 -1.64
C LYS A 75 14.88 0.81 -0.17
N MET A 76 13.86 0.74 0.71
CA MET A 76 14.05 0.58 2.15
C MET A 76 12.86 -0.11 2.81
N LYS A 77 13.00 -0.54 4.05
CA LYS A 77 11.93 -1.13 4.87
C LYS A 77 11.03 -0.04 5.43
N ASP A 78 9.76 -0.37 5.73
CA ASP A 78 8.78 0.60 6.22
C ASP A 78 9.22 1.28 7.53
N SER A 79 9.80 0.54 8.48
CA SER A 79 10.31 1.11 9.74
C SER A 79 11.42 2.14 9.51
N GLU A 80 12.36 1.85 8.62
CA GLU A 80 13.43 2.77 8.22
C GLU A 80 12.87 3.99 7.47
N MET A 81 11.87 3.75 6.62
CA MET A 81 11.16 4.78 5.86
C MET A 81 10.44 5.75 6.80
N THR A 82 9.69 5.22 7.78
CA THR A 82 9.00 6.02 8.80
C THR A 82 9.97 6.93 9.56
N GLU A 83 11.04 6.35 10.12
CA GLU A 83 12.05 7.12 10.86
C GLU A 83 12.64 8.24 10.02
N ARG A 84 12.95 7.94 8.78
CA ARG A 84 13.56 8.88 7.85
C ARG A 84 12.61 10.03 7.46
N ILE A 85 11.35 9.72 7.13
CA ILE A 85 10.32 10.74 6.84
C ILE A 85 10.16 11.68 8.04
N VAL A 86 9.97 11.12 9.24
CA VAL A 86 9.80 11.91 10.46
C VAL A 86 10.99 12.84 10.67
N ARG A 87 12.22 12.35 10.53
CA ARG A 87 13.45 13.14 10.71
C ARG A 87 13.57 14.24 9.64
N GLU A 88 13.34 13.94 8.36
CA GLU A 88 13.46 14.90 7.26
C GLU A 88 12.44 16.03 7.39
N VAL A 89 11.18 15.70 7.64
CA VAL A 89 10.11 16.70 7.78
C VAL A 89 10.29 17.53 9.03
N SER A 90 10.63 16.91 10.18
CA SER A 90 10.85 17.63 11.45
C SER A 90 12.04 18.58 11.39
N SER A 91 13.07 18.26 10.64
CA SER A 91 14.24 19.13 10.45
C SER A 91 14.06 20.20 9.36
N GLY A 92 12.97 20.12 8.58
CA GLY A 92 12.76 20.98 7.40
C GLY A 92 13.72 20.69 6.21
N ASN A 93 14.43 19.55 6.27
CA ASN A 93 15.36 19.13 5.19
C ASN A 93 14.80 17.89 4.46
N VAL A 94 13.69 18.10 3.79
CA VAL A 94 12.99 17.05 3.03
C VAL A 94 13.71 16.83 1.69
N ILE A 95 14.08 15.58 1.42
CA ILE A 95 14.76 15.19 0.16
C ILE A 95 13.98 14.14 -0.64
N VAL A 96 12.86 13.67 -0.10
CA VAL A 96 11.98 12.70 -0.75
C VAL A 96 10.63 13.34 -1.10
N ASP A 97 10.05 12.94 -2.21
CA ASP A 97 8.79 13.50 -2.71
C ASP A 97 7.61 12.55 -2.51
N LEU A 98 7.80 11.27 -2.84
CA LEU A 98 6.74 10.25 -2.87
C LEU A 98 7.19 8.97 -2.18
N VAL A 99 6.31 8.38 -1.40
CA VAL A 99 6.58 7.12 -0.71
C VAL A 99 5.57 6.04 -1.05
N GLY A 100 6.05 4.79 -1.22
CA GLY A 100 5.24 3.59 -1.35
C GLY A 100 5.41 2.74 -0.09
N TYR A 101 4.32 2.53 0.66
CA TYR A 101 4.33 2.17 2.06
C TYR A 101 3.36 1.04 2.39
N ASP A 102 3.80 0.00 3.12
CA ASP A 102 3.00 -1.18 3.43
C ASP A 102 2.46 -1.19 4.88
N ASP A 103 3.00 -0.32 5.77
CA ASP A 103 2.62 -0.26 7.18
C ASP A 103 1.46 0.71 7.42
N GLY A 104 0.23 0.24 7.18
CA GLY A 104 -0.99 1.02 7.42
C GLY A 104 -1.12 1.53 8.85
N PRO A 105 -0.94 0.71 9.89
CA PRO A 105 -0.99 1.17 11.28
C PRO A 105 -0.07 2.35 11.57
N MET A 106 1.16 2.34 11.08
CA MET A 106 2.09 3.44 11.28
C MET A 106 1.70 4.68 10.47
N LEU A 107 1.14 4.47 9.27
CA LEU A 107 0.57 5.56 8.46
C LEU A 107 -0.57 6.26 9.22
N ASP A 108 -1.50 5.49 9.78
CA ASP A 108 -2.72 6.00 10.42
C ASP A 108 -2.47 6.60 11.82
N THR A 109 -1.48 6.08 12.55
CA THR A 109 -1.22 6.52 13.94
C THR A 109 -0.10 7.54 14.09
N VAL A 110 0.82 7.61 13.12
CA VAL A 110 2.00 8.49 13.21
C VAL A 110 2.07 9.45 12.02
N LEU A 111 2.21 8.94 10.79
CA LEU A 111 2.58 9.79 9.67
C LEU A 111 1.47 10.77 9.27
N THR A 112 0.24 10.29 9.17
CA THR A 112 -0.92 11.14 8.77
C THR A 112 -1.34 12.10 9.88
N PRO A 113 -1.57 11.67 11.15
CA PRO A 113 -2.04 12.58 12.21
C PRO A 113 -1.04 13.68 12.55
N GLN A 114 0.26 13.41 12.39
CA GLN A 114 1.31 14.39 12.66
C GLN A 114 1.67 15.25 11.43
N GLY A 115 0.98 15.03 10.30
CA GLY A 115 1.16 15.83 9.09
C GLY A 115 2.50 15.62 8.39
N PHE A 116 3.11 14.44 8.52
CA PHE A 116 4.36 14.10 7.83
C PHE A 116 4.16 13.73 6.37
N VAL A 117 2.94 13.32 6.01
CA VAL A 117 2.56 12.97 4.64
C VAL A 117 1.23 13.59 4.26
N GLU A 118 1.00 13.74 2.96
CA GLU A 118 -0.22 14.25 2.36
C GLU A 118 -0.83 13.22 1.43
N ASN A 119 -2.13 12.94 1.63
CA ASN A 119 -2.85 12.06 0.74
C ASN A 119 -3.11 12.74 -0.62
N TYR A 120 -2.84 12.03 -1.71
CA TYR A 120 -3.10 12.54 -3.05
C TYR A 120 -3.74 11.45 -3.92
N VAL A 121 -4.99 11.66 -4.27
CA VAL A 121 -5.70 10.82 -5.25
C VAL A 121 -5.67 11.54 -6.60
N PRO A 122 -5.07 10.95 -7.65
CA PRO A 122 -5.03 11.59 -8.96
C PRO A 122 -6.45 11.89 -9.47
N PRO A 123 -6.81 13.17 -9.71
CA PRO A 123 -8.19 13.54 -10.09
C PRO A 123 -8.63 12.90 -11.40
N PHE A 124 -7.68 12.61 -12.30
CA PHE A 124 -7.94 11.96 -13.60
C PHE A 124 -8.35 10.49 -13.47
N LEU A 125 -8.16 9.87 -12.32
CA LEU A 125 -8.48 8.46 -12.04
C LEU A 125 -9.49 8.30 -10.89
N ILE A 126 -10.01 9.40 -10.35
CA ILE A 126 -10.86 9.38 -9.13
C ILE A 126 -12.06 8.45 -9.29
N ASN A 127 -12.70 8.41 -10.47
CA ASN A 127 -13.87 7.58 -10.72
C ASN A 127 -13.53 6.08 -10.84
N ASN A 128 -12.26 5.75 -11.04
CA ASN A 128 -11.78 4.38 -11.20
C ASN A 128 -11.18 3.82 -9.91
N ILE A 129 -11.02 4.65 -8.88
CA ILE A 129 -10.50 4.24 -7.58
C ILE A 129 -11.67 4.14 -6.61
N PRO A 130 -11.95 2.96 -6.02
CA PRO A 130 -13.02 2.78 -5.03
C PRO A 130 -12.86 3.74 -3.84
N SER A 131 -13.96 4.20 -3.26
CA SER A 131 -13.94 5.18 -2.17
C SER A 131 -13.13 4.73 -0.95
N ASN A 132 -13.18 3.43 -0.63
CA ASN A 132 -12.43 2.81 0.46
C ASN A 132 -10.91 2.65 0.16
N SER A 133 -10.45 3.05 -1.01
CA SER A 133 -9.04 3.01 -1.41
C SER A 133 -8.47 4.41 -1.67
N ARG A 134 -9.21 5.48 -1.30
CA ARG A 134 -8.82 6.87 -1.59
C ARG A 134 -8.16 7.59 -0.42
N ASP A 135 -8.50 7.22 0.81
CA ASP A 135 -7.96 7.88 2.00
C ASP A 135 -7.70 6.87 3.13
N PRO A 136 -6.42 6.55 3.38
CA PRO A 136 -5.24 6.89 2.55
C PRO A 136 -5.27 6.20 1.17
N LEU A 137 -4.61 6.81 0.17
CA LEU A 137 -4.58 6.22 -1.17
C LEU A 137 -3.88 4.86 -1.15
N ILE A 138 -4.64 3.81 -1.41
CA ILE A 138 -4.14 2.47 -1.69
C ILE A 138 -3.90 2.39 -3.20
N TYR A 139 -2.66 2.12 -3.64
CA TYR A 139 -2.38 1.99 -5.07
C TYR A 139 -2.35 0.55 -5.54
N LEU A 140 -2.05 -0.39 -4.63
CA LEU A 140 -2.04 -1.83 -4.88
C LEU A 140 -2.63 -2.60 -3.71
N TRP A 141 -3.19 -3.78 -4.04
CA TRP A 141 -3.53 -4.84 -3.11
C TRP A 141 -2.64 -6.05 -3.40
N GLN A 142 -1.91 -6.51 -2.40
CA GLN A 142 -1.01 -7.64 -2.52
C GLN A 142 -1.55 -8.86 -1.77
N PRO A 143 -2.01 -9.91 -2.50
CA PRO A 143 -2.52 -11.11 -1.84
C PRO A 143 -1.38 -11.93 -1.24
N PHE A 144 -1.49 -12.25 0.03
CA PHE A 144 -0.75 -13.31 0.71
C PHE A 144 -1.66 -14.51 0.87
N VAL A 145 -1.16 -15.69 0.54
CA VAL A 145 -1.94 -16.91 0.47
C VAL A 145 -1.32 -18.01 1.32
N PHE A 146 -2.16 -18.86 1.89
CA PHE A 146 -1.68 -20.11 2.43
C PHE A 146 -1.38 -21.06 1.28
N GLY A 147 -0.18 -21.64 1.29
CA GLY A 147 0.26 -22.55 0.25
C GLY A 147 0.86 -23.82 0.80
N TYR A 148 0.84 -24.85 -0.03
CA TYR A 148 1.32 -26.17 0.28
C TYR A 148 2.12 -26.76 -0.89
N ASN A 149 2.74 -27.93 -0.69
CA ASN A 149 3.49 -28.66 -1.72
C ASN A 149 2.57 -29.68 -2.41
N SER A 150 2.27 -29.48 -3.69
CA SER A 150 1.41 -30.39 -4.46
C SER A 150 2.06 -31.73 -4.82
N GLU A 151 3.38 -31.82 -4.80
CA GLU A 151 4.06 -33.09 -4.98
C GLU A 151 3.87 -34.00 -3.74
N THR A 152 3.97 -33.42 -2.55
CA THR A 152 3.80 -34.17 -1.29
C THR A 152 2.34 -34.55 -1.02
N TYR A 153 1.38 -33.65 -1.33
CA TYR A 153 -0.02 -33.80 -0.89
C TYR A 153 -1.03 -33.96 -2.02
N GLY A 154 -0.57 -33.99 -3.29
CA GLY A 154 -1.47 -34.08 -4.45
C GLY A 154 -2.26 -32.79 -4.67
N ASP A 155 -3.49 -32.93 -5.16
CA ASP A 155 -4.35 -31.81 -5.55
C ASP A 155 -5.08 -31.14 -4.38
N ASN A 156 -4.93 -31.63 -3.17
CA ASN A 156 -5.64 -31.15 -2.01
C ASN A 156 -4.71 -30.62 -0.92
N CYS A 157 -4.99 -29.42 -0.44
CA CYS A 157 -4.32 -28.90 0.75
C CYS A 157 -4.54 -29.84 1.94
N PRO A 158 -3.49 -30.22 2.68
CA PRO A 158 -3.58 -31.18 3.78
C PRO A 158 -4.33 -30.64 5.01
N ILE A 159 -4.60 -29.33 5.06
CA ILE A 159 -5.41 -28.71 6.10
C ILE A 159 -6.70 -28.13 5.50
N LYS A 160 -7.77 -28.13 6.28
CA LYS A 160 -9.08 -27.55 5.93
C LYS A 160 -9.45 -26.38 6.83
N SER A 161 -8.84 -26.29 7.99
CA SER A 161 -9.02 -25.20 8.96
C SER A 161 -7.68 -24.67 9.41
N LEU A 162 -7.56 -23.35 9.59
CA LEU A 162 -6.37 -22.73 10.15
C LEU A 162 -6.03 -23.28 11.55
N TRP A 163 -7.03 -23.70 12.30
CA TRP A 163 -6.83 -24.29 13.62
C TRP A 163 -5.96 -25.55 13.61
N GLN A 164 -5.90 -26.26 12.49
CA GLN A 164 -5.00 -27.41 12.35
C GLN A 164 -3.53 -27.02 12.45
N LEU A 165 -3.17 -25.78 12.05
CA LEU A 165 -1.81 -25.26 12.24
C LEU A 165 -1.39 -25.14 13.72
N THR A 166 -2.34 -25.24 14.64
CA THR A 166 -2.10 -25.28 16.10
C THR A 166 -1.98 -26.69 16.67
N GLU A 167 -2.15 -27.72 15.85
CA GLU A 167 -2.08 -29.12 16.25
C GLU A 167 -0.64 -29.65 16.27
N LYS A 168 -0.37 -30.63 17.09
CA LYS A 168 0.95 -31.27 17.25
C LYS A 168 1.54 -31.76 15.92
N GLU A 169 0.69 -32.23 15.02
CA GLU A 169 1.08 -32.71 13.70
C GLU A 169 1.79 -31.64 12.89
N TRP A 170 1.37 -30.36 13.04
CA TRP A 170 1.91 -29.19 12.33
C TRP A 170 2.96 -28.42 13.16
N SER A 171 3.41 -28.96 14.29
CA SER A 171 4.44 -28.30 15.09
C SER A 171 5.74 -28.17 14.32
N GLY A 172 6.23 -26.92 14.19
CA GLY A 172 7.41 -26.59 13.40
C GLY A 172 7.23 -26.71 11.89
N ARG A 173 5.99 -26.85 11.39
CA ARG A 173 5.68 -27.06 9.98
C ARG A 173 4.76 -26.00 9.39
N PHE A 174 4.57 -24.89 10.09
CA PHE A 174 4.00 -23.67 9.53
C PHE A 174 5.11 -22.64 9.35
N HIS A 175 5.31 -22.17 8.12
CA HIS A 175 6.35 -21.25 7.72
C HIS A 175 5.76 -19.90 7.40
N MET A 176 6.27 -18.84 8.01
CA MET A 176 5.75 -17.49 7.87
C MET A 176 6.85 -16.43 7.97
N TRP A 177 6.56 -15.22 7.56
CA TRP A 177 7.45 -14.11 7.85
C TRP A 177 7.54 -13.85 9.36
N ASP A 178 8.70 -13.40 9.79
CA ASP A 178 8.89 -12.95 11.16
C ASP A 178 8.06 -11.69 11.41
N PRO A 179 7.04 -11.74 12.30
CA PRO A 179 6.18 -10.59 12.57
C PRO A 179 6.91 -9.40 13.20
N ARG A 180 8.13 -9.59 13.71
CA ARG A 180 8.96 -8.51 14.26
C ARG A 180 9.54 -7.59 13.18
N ILE A 181 9.58 -8.05 11.92
CA ILE A 181 10.17 -7.33 10.78
C ILE A 181 9.20 -7.16 9.62
N ALA A 182 8.08 -7.89 9.59
CA ALA A 182 7.07 -7.84 8.54
C ALA A 182 5.73 -7.39 9.12
N SER A 183 5.39 -6.12 8.94
CA SER A 183 4.11 -5.53 9.37
C SER A 183 2.90 -6.26 8.84
N SER A 184 2.99 -6.87 7.64
CA SER A 184 1.93 -7.70 7.05
C SER A 184 1.49 -8.85 7.96
N MET A 185 2.39 -9.44 8.73
CA MET A 185 2.03 -10.52 9.65
C MET A 185 1.30 -9.99 10.89
N LEU A 186 1.70 -8.81 11.38
CA LEU A 186 0.96 -8.13 12.45
C LEU A 186 -0.44 -7.72 11.98
N GLN A 187 -0.56 -7.16 10.77
CA GLN A 187 -1.86 -6.82 10.17
C GLN A 187 -2.75 -8.06 10.00
N MET A 188 -2.18 -9.20 9.60
CA MET A 188 -2.92 -10.47 9.52
C MET A 188 -3.45 -10.88 10.89
N PHE A 189 -2.65 -10.79 11.95
CA PHE A 189 -3.08 -11.15 13.29
C PHE A 189 -4.13 -10.18 13.84
N SER A 190 -3.99 -8.89 13.58
CA SER A 190 -5.01 -7.88 13.90
C SER A 190 -6.33 -8.16 13.16
N ALA A 191 -6.27 -8.44 11.86
CA ALA A 191 -7.46 -8.81 11.09
C ALA A 191 -8.13 -10.11 11.59
N MET A 192 -7.36 -11.05 12.13
CA MET A 192 -7.90 -12.26 12.78
C MET A 192 -8.59 -11.94 14.12
N GLU A 193 -8.09 -10.95 14.84
CA GLU A 193 -8.73 -10.44 16.05
C GLU A 193 -10.09 -9.80 15.73
N ASP A 194 -10.14 -8.90 14.74
CA ASP A 194 -11.36 -8.26 14.25
C ASP A 194 -12.39 -9.28 13.73
N ARG A 195 -11.92 -10.42 13.21
CA ARG A 195 -12.72 -11.52 12.67
C ARG A 195 -12.82 -12.73 13.61
N SER A 196 -12.78 -12.48 14.91
CA SER A 196 -12.80 -13.51 15.94
C SER A 196 -13.99 -14.47 15.84
N GLU A 197 -15.17 -13.97 15.48
CA GLU A 197 -16.38 -14.79 15.32
C GLU A 197 -16.23 -15.83 14.21
N ASP A 198 -15.56 -15.48 13.10
CA ASP A 198 -15.27 -16.43 12.02
C ASP A 198 -14.33 -17.56 12.49
N LEU A 199 -13.36 -17.24 13.34
CA LEU A 199 -12.47 -18.22 13.94
C LEU A 199 -13.23 -19.16 14.89
N VAL A 200 -14.15 -18.64 15.72
CA VAL A 200 -15.03 -19.46 16.59
C VAL A 200 -15.86 -20.42 15.74
N ALA A 201 -16.52 -19.89 14.70
CA ALA A 201 -17.35 -20.70 13.80
C ALA A 201 -16.54 -21.78 13.08
N SER A 202 -15.32 -21.42 12.60
CA SER A 202 -14.41 -22.36 11.95
C SER A 202 -13.94 -23.47 12.91
N TYR A 203 -13.65 -23.14 14.16
CA TYR A 203 -13.27 -24.11 15.18
C TYR A 203 -14.41 -25.12 15.43
N LYS A 204 -15.63 -24.62 15.68
CA LYS A 204 -16.81 -25.44 15.89
C LYS A 204 -17.12 -26.32 14.68
N LYS A 205 -17.03 -25.78 13.48
CA LYS A 205 -17.23 -26.53 12.22
C LYS A 205 -16.22 -27.67 12.07
N HIS A 206 -14.96 -27.42 12.42
CA HIS A 206 -13.88 -28.39 12.22
C HIS A 206 -13.86 -29.49 13.30
N TYR A 207 -14.02 -29.09 14.59
CA TYR A 207 -13.87 -30.01 15.71
C TYR A 207 -15.21 -30.52 16.29
N GLY A 208 -16.36 -30.00 15.87
CA GLY A 208 -17.68 -30.35 16.41
C GLY A 208 -17.90 -29.91 17.86
N LYS A 209 -17.07 -29.05 18.42
CA LYS A 209 -17.12 -28.59 19.82
C LYS A 209 -16.83 -27.12 19.93
N ASP A 210 -17.27 -26.53 21.04
CA ASP A 210 -17.05 -25.10 21.29
C ASP A 210 -15.58 -24.81 21.63
N LEU A 211 -15.09 -23.65 21.13
CA LEU A 211 -13.75 -23.16 21.44
C LEU A 211 -13.69 -22.67 22.89
N LYS A 212 -12.74 -23.21 23.65
CA LYS A 212 -12.40 -22.69 24.99
C LYS A 212 -11.33 -21.63 24.85
N LEU A 213 -11.65 -20.41 25.23
CA LEU A 213 -10.73 -19.27 25.22
C LEU A 213 -9.93 -19.22 26.52
N THR A 214 -8.66 -18.88 26.40
CA THR A 214 -7.75 -18.48 27.48
C THR A 214 -7.27 -17.05 27.27
N GLU A 215 -7.56 -16.48 26.11
CA GLU A 215 -7.30 -15.10 25.73
C GLU A 215 -8.62 -14.32 25.57
N ALA A 216 -8.52 -13.00 25.36
CA ALA A 216 -9.67 -12.10 25.28
C ALA A 216 -10.63 -12.43 24.12
N ASN A 217 -10.12 -13.00 23.03
CA ASN A 217 -10.90 -13.36 21.84
C ASN A 217 -10.25 -14.52 21.08
N ALA A 218 -10.95 -15.04 20.06
CA ALA A 218 -10.47 -16.20 19.29
C ALA A 218 -9.27 -15.86 18.37
N GLY A 219 -9.11 -14.62 17.96
CA GLY A 219 -7.93 -14.17 17.21
C GLY A 219 -6.67 -14.30 18.05
N LEU A 220 -6.67 -13.73 19.26
CA LEU A 220 -5.55 -13.82 20.21
C LEU A 220 -5.32 -15.27 20.67
N GLU A 221 -6.39 -16.03 20.89
CA GLU A 221 -6.28 -17.47 21.21
C GLU A 221 -5.59 -18.25 20.10
N PHE A 222 -5.94 -17.97 18.83
CA PHE A 222 -5.30 -18.59 17.67
C PHE A 222 -3.80 -18.25 17.62
N VAL A 223 -3.45 -16.96 17.73
CA VAL A 223 -2.05 -16.50 17.70
C VAL A 223 -1.24 -17.15 18.81
N LYS A 224 -1.78 -17.20 20.04
CA LYS A 224 -1.12 -17.87 21.17
C LYS A 224 -0.84 -19.34 20.90
N ARG A 225 -1.86 -20.08 20.42
CA ARG A 225 -1.70 -21.51 20.11
C ARG A 225 -0.75 -21.74 18.94
N LEU A 226 -0.80 -20.88 17.93
CA LEU A 226 0.12 -20.93 16.80
C LEU A 226 1.56 -20.69 17.25
N ALA A 227 1.81 -19.68 18.08
CA ALA A 227 3.14 -19.41 18.65
C ALA A 227 3.66 -20.58 19.47
N ALA A 228 2.82 -21.18 20.30
CA ALA A 228 3.16 -22.38 21.08
C ALA A 228 3.50 -23.59 20.17
N ASN A 229 2.95 -23.63 18.96
CA ASN A 229 3.21 -24.69 17.97
C ASN A 229 4.49 -24.45 17.14
N LYS A 230 5.29 -23.45 17.51
CA LYS A 230 6.65 -23.18 17.00
C LYS A 230 6.70 -22.98 15.47
N PRO A 231 6.01 -21.98 14.92
CA PRO A 231 6.14 -21.66 13.50
C PRO A 231 7.59 -21.34 13.14
N VAL A 232 8.00 -21.67 11.92
CA VAL A 232 9.33 -21.31 11.42
C VAL A 232 9.26 -19.92 10.80
N LEU A 233 10.12 -19.02 11.30
CA LEU A 233 10.13 -17.61 10.92
C LEU A 233 11.22 -17.31 9.89
N TYR A 234 10.89 -16.56 8.85
CA TYR A 234 11.78 -16.18 7.77
C TYR A 234 11.88 -14.67 7.63
N ASN A 235 12.98 -14.20 7.07
CA ASN A 235 13.18 -12.77 6.77
C ASN A 235 12.60 -12.34 5.42
N GLU A 236 12.36 -13.29 4.51
CA GLU A 236 11.87 -13.02 3.15
C GLU A 236 10.81 -14.06 2.74
N ASP A 237 9.72 -13.62 2.12
CA ASP A 237 8.66 -14.52 1.63
C ASP A 237 9.09 -15.47 0.52
N TYR A 238 10.18 -15.13 -0.18
CA TYR A 238 10.80 -16.02 -1.15
C TYR A 238 11.34 -17.30 -0.50
N GLU A 239 11.97 -17.18 0.66
CA GLU A 239 12.51 -18.32 1.41
C GLU A 239 11.39 -19.24 1.87
N ILE A 240 10.24 -18.67 2.29
CA ILE A 240 9.05 -19.44 2.66
C ILE A 240 8.55 -20.24 1.44
N ALA A 241 8.39 -19.58 0.29
CA ALA A 241 7.93 -20.25 -0.92
C ALA A 241 8.88 -21.38 -1.35
N VAL A 242 10.19 -21.18 -1.25
CA VAL A 242 11.19 -22.22 -1.52
C VAL A 242 11.05 -23.37 -0.53
N SER A 243 10.97 -23.09 0.76
CA SER A 243 10.87 -24.13 1.79
C SER A 243 9.62 -24.99 1.65
N VAL A 244 8.49 -24.38 1.26
CA VAL A 244 7.24 -25.09 1.00
C VAL A 244 7.30 -25.88 -0.31
N GLY A 245 7.76 -25.22 -1.39
CA GLY A 245 7.64 -25.75 -2.76
C GLY A 245 8.77 -26.68 -3.20
N THR A 246 9.85 -26.83 -2.43
CA THR A 246 10.96 -27.73 -2.77
C THR A 246 10.44 -29.16 -2.93
N ARG A 247 10.84 -29.82 -4.03
CA ARG A 247 10.44 -31.19 -4.35
C ARG A 247 11.18 -32.23 -3.51
N GLY A 248 10.62 -33.45 -3.45
CA GLY A 248 11.21 -34.58 -2.74
C GLY A 248 11.04 -34.53 -1.22
N GLN A 249 10.07 -33.76 -0.72
CA GLN A 249 9.76 -33.68 0.73
C GLN A 249 8.69 -34.73 1.12
N ASP A 250 8.98 -35.56 2.12
CA ASP A 250 7.99 -36.51 2.67
C ASP A 250 6.91 -35.81 3.49
N LYS A 251 7.26 -34.72 4.17
CA LYS A 251 6.41 -33.94 5.07
C LYS A 251 6.61 -32.44 4.84
N ALA A 252 6.22 -31.95 3.68
CA ALA A 252 6.36 -30.54 3.36
C ALA A 252 5.55 -29.63 4.33
N PRO A 253 6.05 -28.42 4.65
CA PRO A 253 5.33 -27.47 5.49
C PRO A 253 4.18 -26.79 4.74
N ILE A 254 3.29 -26.15 5.49
CA ILE A 254 2.39 -25.11 5.00
C ILE A 254 3.08 -23.77 5.18
N GLY A 255 2.93 -22.85 4.23
CA GLY A 255 3.48 -21.49 4.36
C GLY A 255 2.47 -20.41 4.02
N ILE A 256 2.73 -19.19 4.51
CA ILE A 256 2.06 -17.99 4.04
C ILE A 256 3.07 -17.09 3.32
N TYR A 257 2.77 -16.76 2.06
CA TYR A 257 3.65 -15.99 1.18
C TYR A 257 2.84 -15.26 0.10
N SER A 258 3.43 -14.27 -0.56
CA SER A 258 2.72 -13.54 -1.63
C SER A 258 2.35 -14.45 -2.79
N LEU A 259 1.11 -14.31 -3.31
CA LEU A 259 0.58 -15.10 -4.44
C LEU A 259 1.55 -15.14 -5.62
N GLY A 260 2.24 -14.05 -5.89
CA GLY A 260 3.23 -13.97 -6.96
C GLY A 260 4.39 -14.95 -6.87
N ARG A 261 4.59 -15.64 -5.73
CA ARG A 261 5.62 -16.68 -5.59
C ARG A 261 5.31 -17.95 -6.40
N HIS A 262 4.06 -18.15 -6.82
CA HIS A 262 3.71 -19.26 -7.70
C HIS A 262 4.45 -19.26 -9.05
N ARG A 263 4.96 -18.10 -9.51
CA ARG A 263 5.86 -18.04 -10.67
C ARG A 263 7.15 -18.84 -10.50
N GLU A 264 7.55 -19.10 -9.26
CA GLU A 264 8.77 -19.88 -8.94
C GLU A 264 8.59 -21.37 -9.26
N ASN A 265 7.34 -21.85 -9.39
CA ASN A 265 7.07 -23.19 -9.90
C ASN A 265 7.76 -23.40 -11.27
N LYS A 266 7.61 -22.41 -12.17
CA LYS A 266 8.26 -22.46 -13.48
C LYS A 266 9.76 -22.14 -13.42
N LYS A 267 10.15 -21.15 -12.59
CA LYS A 267 11.53 -20.64 -12.58
C LYS A 267 12.50 -21.51 -11.81
N LYS A 268 12.02 -22.17 -10.76
CA LYS A 268 12.82 -22.94 -9.79
C LYS A 268 12.36 -24.39 -9.65
N ASN A 269 11.43 -24.83 -10.51
CA ASN A 269 10.85 -26.17 -10.47
C ASN A 269 10.24 -26.50 -9.08
N LEU A 270 9.54 -25.53 -8.47
CA LEU A 270 8.84 -25.75 -7.20
C LEU A 270 7.49 -26.42 -7.45
N ALA A 271 6.88 -26.94 -6.37
CA ALA A 271 5.58 -27.60 -6.38
C ALA A 271 4.56 -26.85 -5.49
N LEU A 272 4.49 -25.51 -5.64
CA LEU A 272 3.57 -24.67 -4.86
C LEU A 272 2.13 -24.81 -5.37
N ALA A 273 1.18 -25.01 -4.44
CA ALA A 273 -0.25 -24.96 -4.70
C ALA A 273 -0.97 -24.16 -3.59
N LEU A 274 -2.21 -23.70 -3.89
CA LEU A 274 -2.99 -22.85 -3.00
C LEU A 274 -3.83 -23.70 -2.03
N CYS A 275 -3.82 -23.35 -0.75
CA CYS A 275 -4.73 -23.90 0.24
C CYS A 275 -6.10 -23.22 0.19
N ASP A 276 -7.16 -24.01 0.05
CA ASP A 276 -8.54 -23.59 0.33
C ASP A 276 -8.87 -23.91 1.79
N VAL A 277 -8.52 -23.00 2.69
CA VAL A 277 -8.58 -23.19 4.14
C VAL A 277 -9.55 -22.20 4.78
N HIS A 278 -10.29 -22.66 5.79
CA HIS A 278 -11.23 -21.84 6.56
C HIS A 278 -10.60 -21.28 7.84
N PRO A 279 -11.03 -20.10 8.33
CA PRO A 279 -12.03 -19.21 7.73
C PRO A 279 -11.44 -18.26 6.68
N PHE A 280 -10.11 -18.16 6.55
CA PHE A 280 -9.43 -17.22 5.67
C PHE A 280 -8.52 -17.95 4.68
N LYS A 281 -8.65 -17.64 3.39
CA LYS A 281 -7.78 -18.20 2.34
C LYS A 281 -6.42 -17.47 2.24
N GLY A 282 -6.29 -16.34 2.93
CA GLY A 282 -5.12 -15.48 2.91
C GLY A 282 -5.44 -14.07 3.43
N LEU A 283 -4.51 -13.17 3.20
CA LEU A 283 -4.61 -11.75 3.49
C LEU A 283 -4.47 -10.96 2.20
N ASN A 284 -5.35 -9.98 1.99
CA ASN A 284 -5.16 -9.01 0.93
C ASN A 284 -4.57 -7.73 1.53
N GLN A 285 -3.26 -7.56 1.43
CA GLN A 285 -2.53 -6.44 2.05
C GLN A 285 -2.64 -5.19 1.19
N PRO A 286 -3.10 -4.06 1.73
CA PRO A 286 -3.03 -2.78 1.05
C PRO A 286 -1.59 -2.26 1.01
N THR A 287 -1.23 -1.60 -0.09
CA THR A 287 0.01 -0.83 -0.23
C THR A 287 -0.36 0.61 -0.54
N TYR A 288 0.09 1.51 0.30
CA TYR A 288 -0.25 2.92 0.27
C TYR A 288 0.75 3.74 -0.52
N MET A 289 0.29 4.89 -1.03
CA MET A 289 1.15 5.86 -1.71
C MET A 289 0.81 7.26 -1.20
N GLN A 290 1.82 7.98 -0.69
CA GLN A 290 1.65 9.27 -0.05
C GLN A 290 2.71 10.25 -0.54
N ILE A 291 2.37 11.53 -0.66
CA ILE A 291 3.33 12.63 -0.90
C ILE A 291 3.90 13.05 0.46
N VAL A 292 5.21 13.24 0.53
CA VAL A 292 5.84 13.69 1.78
C VAL A 292 5.60 15.19 1.97
N LYS A 293 5.30 15.61 3.18
CA LYS A 293 5.09 17.02 3.51
C LYS A 293 6.35 17.84 3.22
N GLY A 294 6.20 18.89 2.42
CA GLY A 294 7.34 19.71 2.00
C GLY A 294 8.17 19.10 0.88
N ALA A 295 7.62 18.14 0.13
CA ALA A 295 8.25 17.52 -1.05
C ALA A 295 8.88 18.58 -1.97
N PRO A 296 10.17 18.46 -2.33
CA PRO A 296 10.84 19.39 -3.25
C PRO A 296 10.20 19.45 -4.65
N HIS A 297 9.67 18.32 -5.15
CA HIS A 297 9.14 18.18 -6.49
C HIS A 297 7.68 17.67 -6.48
N PRO A 298 6.72 18.47 -5.95
CA PRO A 298 5.35 18.00 -5.69
C PRO A 298 4.56 17.68 -6.97
N ASN A 299 4.83 18.32 -8.10
CA ASN A 299 4.16 18.03 -9.37
C ASN A 299 4.70 16.73 -10.00
N ALA A 300 5.98 16.49 -9.91
CA ALA A 300 6.60 15.23 -10.34
C ALA A 300 6.13 14.05 -9.47
N ALA A 301 5.97 14.27 -8.16
CA ALA A 301 5.35 13.29 -7.24
C ALA A 301 3.91 12.95 -7.64
N LYS A 302 3.07 13.96 -7.91
CA LYS A 302 1.69 13.78 -8.38
C LYS A 302 1.61 13.06 -9.71
N LEU A 303 2.50 13.40 -10.65
CA LEU A 303 2.56 12.73 -11.95
C LEU A 303 3.00 11.26 -11.81
N LEU A 304 3.99 10.97 -10.97
CA LEU A 304 4.41 9.59 -10.72
C LEU A 304 3.31 8.79 -10.01
N ALA A 305 2.59 9.41 -9.06
CA ALA A 305 1.43 8.79 -8.42
C ALA A 305 0.33 8.44 -9.43
N TYR A 306 0.02 9.34 -10.36
CA TYR A 306 -0.87 9.07 -11.48
C TYR A 306 -0.36 7.90 -12.34
N TYR A 307 0.92 7.93 -12.75
CA TYR A 307 1.50 6.93 -13.62
C TYR A 307 1.48 5.51 -13.02
N VAL A 308 1.82 5.38 -11.75
CA VAL A 308 1.79 4.08 -11.03
C VAL A 308 0.41 3.41 -11.09
N LEU A 309 -0.66 4.21 -11.17
CA LEU A 309 -2.03 3.75 -11.29
C LEU A 309 -2.50 3.53 -12.74
N THR A 310 -1.67 3.78 -13.75
CA THR A 310 -1.96 3.42 -15.15
C THR A 310 -1.59 1.98 -15.44
N GLN A 311 -2.10 1.42 -16.55
CA GLN A 311 -1.75 0.07 -17.01
C GLN A 311 -0.23 -0.14 -17.12
N GLU A 312 0.48 0.81 -17.70
CA GLU A 312 1.92 0.74 -17.89
C GLU A 312 2.68 0.79 -16.55
N GLY A 313 2.31 1.72 -15.67
CA GLY A 313 2.94 1.90 -14.36
C GLY A 313 2.65 0.76 -13.39
N ALA A 314 1.43 0.21 -13.40
CA ALA A 314 1.01 -0.88 -12.52
C ALA A 314 1.57 -2.25 -12.96
N ASN A 315 1.81 -2.46 -14.26
CA ASN A 315 2.20 -3.76 -14.83
C ASN A 315 3.38 -4.47 -14.11
N PRO A 316 4.43 -3.78 -13.62
CA PRO A 316 5.50 -4.43 -12.85
C PRO A 316 5.04 -5.19 -11.61
N TRP A 317 3.89 -4.83 -11.05
CA TRP A 317 3.27 -5.50 -9.89
C TRP A 317 2.07 -6.37 -10.29
N VAL A 318 1.13 -5.83 -11.06
CA VAL A 318 -0.09 -6.53 -11.47
C VAL A 318 0.23 -7.71 -12.39
N GLY A 319 0.84 -7.46 -13.54
CA GLY A 319 1.11 -8.49 -14.54
C GLY A 319 2.26 -9.45 -14.20
N VAL A 320 3.14 -9.09 -13.24
CA VAL A 320 4.35 -9.87 -12.94
C VAL A 320 4.27 -10.61 -11.62
N VAL A 321 3.60 -10.06 -10.61
CA VAL A 321 3.59 -10.66 -9.26
C VAL A 321 2.19 -10.92 -8.71
N GLY A 322 1.14 -10.73 -9.50
CA GLY A 322 -0.23 -11.06 -9.10
C GLY A 322 -0.77 -10.13 -8.01
N ALA A 323 -0.28 -8.89 -7.94
CA ALA A 323 -0.92 -7.83 -7.18
C ALA A 323 -2.11 -7.26 -7.97
N TYR A 324 -3.03 -6.58 -7.31
CA TYR A 324 -4.16 -5.91 -7.94
C TYR A 324 -3.99 -4.40 -7.81
N SER A 325 -4.24 -3.65 -8.89
CA SER A 325 -4.31 -2.19 -8.81
C SER A 325 -5.62 -1.77 -8.16
N SER A 326 -5.60 -0.67 -7.38
CA SER A 326 -6.84 -0.04 -6.94
C SER A 326 -7.60 0.66 -8.07
N ASN A 327 -6.94 0.91 -9.21
CA ASN A 327 -7.61 1.39 -10.42
C ASN A 327 -8.41 0.24 -11.05
N SER A 328 -9.72 0.22 -10.83
CA SER A 328 -10.65 -0.82 -11.29
C SER A 328 -10.75 -0.95 -12.82
N SER A 329 -10.27 0.04 -13.58
CA SER A 329 -10.24 -0.04 -15.05
C SER A 329 -9.14 -0.94 -15.59
N LEU A 330 -8.17 -1.37 -14.77
CA LEU A 330 -7.03 -2.15 -15.22
C LEU A 330 -7.29 -3.67 -15.31
N GLY A 331 -8.44 -4.12 -14.85
CA GLY A 331 -8.74 -5.54 -14.75
C GLY A 331 -7.92 -6.25 -13.65
N SER A 332 -8.42 -7.35 -13.17
CA SER A 332 -7.76 -8.25 -12.19
C SER A 332 -6.99 -9.36 -12.92
#